data_1d3098e648a016b438be6c511394daa1
#
_entry.id   1d3098e648a016b438be6c511394daa1
#
_cell.length_a   1.000
_cell.length_b   1.000
_cell.length_c   1.000
_cell.angle_alpha   90.00
_cell.angle_beta   90.00
_cell.angle_gamma   90.00
#
_symmetry.space_group_name_H-M   'P 1'
#
loop_
_entity.id
_entity.type
_entity.pdbx_description
1 polymer ?
#
loop_
_entity_poly.entity_id
_entity_poly.type
_entity_poly.pdbx_seq_one_letter_code
_entity_poly.pdbx_strand_id
1 'polypeptide(L)'
;IFLFVVLAQGVVIGPVVAKEARAPDLGAIVTEAQTGQVLFEDKADVVTPPASMTKLMTFAVLHDQLASGALKLETPVTVTAEDSKIGGTQVWLKQGETFSIEELIYAMMIQSANDAAHALARTAAGTSVAFVELMNAKARALGLAHTTFRTPHGLPPANRRAAEGDLTTPRDYATLSRYLLRETDVTKYT
;
A
#
# COMPACT_ATOMS: atom_id res chain seq x y z
N ILE A 1 14.22 3.57 3.54
CA ILE A 1 14.29 4.84 4.28
C ILE A 1 13.81 5.90 3.34
N PHE A 2 12.62 6.44 3.58
CA PHE A 2 12.04 7.54 2.81
C PHE A 2 12.53 8.86 3.43
N LEU A 3 13.10 9.72 2.61
CA LEU A 3 13.42 11.10 2.99
C LEU A 3 12.33 12.01 2.42
N PHE A 4 11.47 12.54 3.29
CA PHE A 4 10.57 13.63 2.93
C PHE A 4 11.35 14.94 3.03
N VAL A 5 11.51 15.66 1.93
CA VAL A 5 12.04 17.03 1.94
C VAL A 5 10.88 17.99 1.84
N VAL A 6 10.58 18.68 2.95
CA VAL A 6 9.69 19.85 2.95
C VAL A 6 10.54 21.06 2.62
N LEU A 7 10.35 21.69 1.47
CA LEU A 7 11.01 22.92 1.09
C LEU A 7 10.27 24.12 1.72
N ALA A 8 10.83 24.64 2.83
CA ALA A 8 10.54 25.99 3.29
C ALA A 8 11.43 26.98 2.48
N GLN A 9 10.86 28.13 2.12
CA GLN A 9 11.50 29.14 1.29
C GLN A 9 12.84 29.62 1.88
N GLY A 10 13.89 29.61 1.07
CA GLY A 10 15.07 30.44 1.27
C GLY A 10 16.36 29.79 1.73
N VAL A 11 16.56 28.48 1.56
CA VAL A 11 17.87 27.85 1.85
C VAL A 11 18.55 27.47 0.54
N VAL A 12 19.69 28.11 0.26
CA VAL A 12 20.61 27.69 -0.80
C VAL A 12 21.30 26.41 -0.34
N ILE A 13 20.85 25.27 -0.83
CA ILE A 13 21.49 23.98 -0.57
C ILE A 13 22.59 23.80 -1.62
N GLY A 14 23.84 23.78 -1.18
CA GLY A 14 24.97 23.37 -2.01
C GLY A 14 24.80 21.92 -2.49
N PRO A 15 25.54 21.48 -3.53
CA PRO A 15 25.37 20.16 -4.10
C PRO A 15 25.63 19.08 -3.05
N VAL A 16 24.56 18.38 -2.64
CA VAL A 16 24.68 17.16 -1.87
C VAL A 16 25.14 16.07 -2.84
N VAL A 17 26.44 15.77 -2.83
CA VAL A 17 26.97 14.60 -3.51
C VAL A 17 26.52 13.36 -2.74
N ALA A 18 25.41 12.79 -3.13
CA ALA A 18 25.00 11.50 -2.60
C ALA A 18 26.00 10.44 -3.05
N LYS A 19 26.73 9.86 -2.11
CA LYS A 19 27.59 8.70 -2.38
C LYS A 19 26.70 7.55 -2.85
N GLU A 20 26.95 7.10 -4.08
CA GLU A 20 26.22 5.98 -4.68
C GLU A 20 26.34 4.72 -3.79
N ALA A 21 25.32 4.46 -2.99
CA ALA A 21 25.09 3.13 -2.45
C ALA A 21 24.19 2.38 -3.45
N ARG A 22 24.78 1.82 -4.48
CA ARG A 22 24.08 0.98 -5.44
C ARG A 22 23.63 -0.33 -4.77
N ALA A 23 22.38 -0.41 -4.40
CA ALA A 23 21.69 -1.69 -4.41
C ALA A 23 21.30 -1.96 -5.88
N PRO A 24 21.73 -3.07 -6.51
CA PRO A 24 21.73 -3.19 -7.98
C PRO A 24 20.37 -3.26 -8.54
N ASP A 25 19.25 -3.28 -8.13
CA ASP A 25 17.98 -3.49 -8.85
C ASP A 25 16.79 -2.65 -8.34
N LEU A 26 17.04 -1.63 -7.53
CA LEU A 26 15.99 -0.73 -7.07
C LEU A 26 15.79 0.42 -8.07
N GLY A 27 14.52 0.71 -8.38
CA GLY A 27 14.13 1.91 -9.13
C GLY A 27 13.69 3.02 -8.18
N ALA A 28 13.74 4.25 -8.66
CA ALA A 28 13.27 5.42 -7.94
C ALA A 28 12.55 6.39 -8.87
N ILE A 29 11.56 7.09 -8.36
CA ILE A 29 10.88 8.17 -9.05
C ILE A 29 10.43 9.24 -8.04
N VAL A 30 10.50 10.50 -8.44
CA VAL A 30 9.93 11.63 -7.71
C VAL A 30 9.00 12.36 -8.66
N THR A 31 7.76 12.54 -8.25
CA THR A 31 6.76 13.28 -9.02
C THR A 31 6.18 14.42 -8.18
N GLU A 32 5.81 15.48 -8.84
CA GLU A 32 5.02 16.55 -8.24
C GLU A 32 3.57 16.05 -8.06
N ALA A 33 3.01 16.18 -6.85
CA ALA A 33 1.76 15.53 -6.47
C ALA A 33 0.53 16.09 -7.21
N GLN A 34 0.49 17.37 -7.53
CA GLN A 34 -0.66 18.01 -8.18
C GLN A 34 -0.70 17.71 -9.69
N THR A 35 0.41 17.89 -10.36
CA THR A 35 0.49 17.77 -11.83
C THR A 35 0.86 16.37 -12.31
N GLY A 36 1.58 15.60 -11.49
CA GLY A 36 2.19 14.34 -11.87
C GLY A 36 3.49 14.51 -12.65
N GLN A 37 4.02 15.73 -12.74
CA GLN A 37 5.29 15.99 -13.42
C GLN A 37 6.41 15.18 -12.77
N VAL A 38 7.17 14.45 -13.59
CA VAL A 38 8.36 13.73 -13.12
C VAL A 38 9.49 14.73 -12.87
N LEU A 39 9.98 14.76 -11.65
CA LEU A 39 11.09 15.62 -11.22
C LEU A 39 12.42 14.86 -11.21
N PHE A 40 12.36 13.56 -10.97
CA PHE A 40 13.52 12.66 -11.02
C PHE A 40 13.04 11.23 -11.28
N GLU A 41 13.81 10.48 -12.04
CA GLU A 41 13.61 9.03 -12.19
C GLU A 41 14.94 8.30 -12.43
N ASP A 42 15.04 7.11 -11.86
CA ASP A 42 16.08 6.12 -12.13
C ASP A 42 15.44 4.74 -12.12
N LYS A 43 15.50 4.03 -13.24
CA LYS A 43 14.90 2.70 -13.40
C LYS A 43 13.43 2.62 -12.94
N ALA A 44 12.64 3.66 -13.21
CA ALA A 44 11.28 3.80 -12.71
C ALA A 44 10.32 2.69 -13.17
N ASP A 45 10.67 1.94 -14.21
CA ASP A 45 9.86 0.88 -14.81
C ASP A 45 10.37 -0.54 -14.48
N VAL A 46 11.36 -0.66 -13.57
CA VAL A 46 11.80 -1.99 -13.11
C VAL A 46 10.70 -2.64 -12.26
N VAL A 47 10.29 -3.83 -12.67
CA VAL A 47 9.30 -4.61 -11.94
C VAL A 47 9.92 -5.20 -10.68
N THR A 48 9.33 -4.94 -9.53
CA THR A 48 9.83 -5.37 -8.22
C THR A 48 8.67 -5.67 -7.26
N PRO A 49 8.86 -6.51 -6.24
CA PRO A 49 7.87 -6.67 -5.18
C PRO A 49 7.67 -5.38 -4.39
N PRO A 50 6.42 -4.93 -4.20
CA PRO A 50 6.11 -3.72 -3.41
C PRO A 50 6.28 -3.91 -1.91
N ALA A 51 6.35 -5.14 -1.41
CA ALA A 51 6.30 -5.45 0.01
C ALA A 51 5.10 -4.75 0.69
N SER A 52 5.28 -4.17 1.86
CA SER A 52 4.18 -3.52 2.62
C SER A 52 3.55 -2.31 1.93
N MET A 53 4.16 -1.78 0.87
CA MET A 53 3.48 -0.75 0.06
C MET A 53 2.19 -1.28 -0.59
N THR A 54 2.01 -2.59 -0.75
CA THR A 54 0.74 -3.23 -1.14
C THR A 54 -0.46 -2.68 -0.37
N LYS A 55 -0.29 -2.33 0.91
CA LYS A 55 -1.35 -1.81 1.77
C LYS A 55 -1.92 -0.46 1.32
N LEU A 56 -1.19 0.28 0.51
CA LEU A 56 -1.72 1.49 -0.15
C LEU A 56 -2.86 1.15 -1.12
N MET A 57 -2.73 0.06 -1.89
CA MET A 57 -3.83 -0.42 -2.74
C MET A 57 -4.96 -1.02 -1.91
N THR A 58 -4.65 -1.71 -0.83
CA THR A 58 -5.67 -2.20 0.12
C THR A 58 -6.47 -1.04 0.68
N PHE A 59 -5.82 0.05 1.09
CA PHE A 59 -6.49 1.26 1.52
C PHE A 59 -7.35 1.88 0.39
N ALA A 60 -6.85 1.95 -0.85
CA ALA A 60 -7.59 2.49 -1.98
C ALA A 60 -8.92 1.76 -2.24
N VAL A 61 -8.91 0.42 -2.15
CA VAL A 61 -10.13 -0.39 -2.31
C VAL A 61 -11.10 -0.21 -1.15
N LEU A 62 -10.59 -0.16 0.09
CA LEU A 62 -11.41 0.10 1.26
C LEU A 62 -12.05 1.49 1.19
N HIS A 63 -11.30 2.50 0.77
CA HIS A 63 -11.81 3.87 0.58
C HIS A 63 -12.96 3.91 -0.43
N ASP A 64 -12.86 3.21 -1.56
CA ASP A 64 -13.95 3.15 -2.55
C ASP A 64 -15.24 2.55 -1.95
N GLN A 65 -15.11 1.51 -1.11
CA GLN A 65 -16.26 0.88 -0.47
C GLN A 65 -16.86 1.75 0.63
N LEU A 66 -16.03 2.48 1.38
CA LEU A 66 -16.49 3.46 2.37
C LEU A 66 -17.22 4.63 1.67
N ALA A 67 -16.66 5.16 0.59
CA ALA A 67 -17.23 6.25 -0.19
C ALA A 67 -18.57 5.87 -0.83
N SER A 68 -18.72 4.62 -1.28
CA SER A 68 -19.99 4.12 -1.83
C SER A 68 -21.02 3.74 -0.76
N GLY A 69 -20.65 3.72 0.51
CA GLY A 69 -21.49 3.27 1.62
C GLY A 69 -21.66 1.75 1.72
N ALA A 70 -20.95 0.98 0.91
CA ALA A 70 -20.92 -0.49 1.00
C ALA A 70 -20.24 -0.98 2.29
N LEU A 71 -19.34 -0.18 2.83
CA LEU A 71 -18.67 -0.39 4.11
C LEU A 71 -18.80 0.87 4.98
N LYS A 72 -18.78 0.72 6.30
CA LYS A 72 -18.78 1.85 7.24
C LYS A 72 -17.58 1.73 8.18
N LEU A 73 -17.05 2.86 8.64
CA LEU A 73 -15.91 2.89 9.58
C LEU A 73 -16.21 2.15 10.88
N GLU A 74 -17.45 2.19 11.34
CA GLU A 74 -17.90 1.54 12.58
C GLU A 74 -18.25 0.06 12.40
N THR A 75 -18.24 -0.47 11.16
CA THR A 75 -18.56 -1.88 10.92
C THR A 75 -17.65 -2.79 11.75
N PRO A 76 -18.24 -3.68 12.59
CA PRO A 76 -17.46 -4.58 13.44
C PRO A 76 -16.80 -5.68 12.60
N VAL A 77 -15.53 -5.90 12.85
CA VAL A 77 -14.71 -6.97 12.26
C VAL A 77 -14.34 -7.95 13.36
N THR A 78 -14.90 -9.14 13.34
CA THR A 78 -14.48 -10.22 14.24
C THR A 78 -13.27 -10.93 13.64
N VAL A 79 -12.19 -10.99 14.41
CA VAL A 79 -10.93 -11.63 14.04
C VAL A 79 -11.11 -13.15 13.96
N THR A 80 -10.71 -13.74 12.85
CA THR A 80 -10.73 -15.19 12.66
C THR A 80 -9.39 -15.84 13.05
N ALA A 81 -9.39 -17.16 13.14
CA ALA A 81 -8.15 -17.92 13.34
C ALA A 81 -7.17 -17.78 12.16
N GLU A 82 -7.65 -17.47 10.97
CA GLU A 82 -6.82 -17.21 9.81
C GLU A 82 -6.14 -15.85 9.91
N ASP A 83 -6.90 -14.79 10.25
CA ASP A 83 -6.36 -13.45 10.45
C ASP A 83 -5.22 -13.44 11.48
N SER A 84 -5.42 -14.11 12.63
CA SER A 84 -4.44 -14.16 13.73
C SER A 84 -3.16 -14.95 13.41
N LYS A 85 -3.14 -15.72 12.32
CA LYS A 85 -1.98 -16.52 11.88
C LYS A 85 -1.16 -15.85 10.78
N ILE A 86 -1.60 -14.70 10.26
CA ILE A 86 -0.84 -13.97 9.25
C ILE A 86 0.49 -13.52 9.86
N GLY A 87 1.58 -13.88 9.21
CA GLY A 87 2.94 -13.57 9.70
C GLY A 87 3.43 -12.16 9.37
N GLY A 88 4.71 -11.92 9.63
CA GLY A 88 5.37 -10.65 9.39
C GLY A 88 5.02 -9.59 10.45
N THR A 89 4.92 -8.33 10.05
CA THR A 89 4.54 -7.24 10.97
C THR A 89 3.06 -7.37 11.34
N GLN A 90 2.75 -7.31 12.62
CA GLN A 90 1.42 -7.57 13.18
C GLN A 90 1.12 -6.64 14.36
N VAL A 91 -0.16 -6.48 14.68
CA VAL A 91 -0.64 -5.95 15.96
C VAL A 91 -1.14 -7.06 16.89
N TRP A 92 -0.88 -8.31 16.50
CA TRP A 92 -1.16 -9.52 17.28
C TRP A 92 -2.65 -9.71 17.60
N LEU A 93 -3.50 -9.52 16.59
CA LEU A 93 -4.94 -9.77 16.69
C LEU A 93 -5.20 -11.22 17.15
N LYS A 94 -6.09 -11.39 18.12
CA LYS A 94 -6.47 -12.72 18.63
C LYS A 94 -7.83 -13.12 18.07
N GLN A 95 -7.97 -14.40 17.77
CA GLN A 95 -9.26 -14.97 17.35
C GLN A 95 -10.38 -14.61 18.33
N GLY A 96 -11.49 -14.12 17.82
CA GLY A 96 -12.67 -13.73 18.58
C GLY A 96 -12.68 -12.27 19.06
N GLU A 97 -11.56 -11.56 18.99
CA GLU A 97 -11.57 -10.12 19.22
C GLU A 97 -12.37 -9.40 18.13
N THR A 98 -12.93 -8.25 18.46
CA THR A 98 -13.72 -7.44 17.52
C THR A 98 -13.21 -6.01 17.55
N PHE A 99 -12.94 -5.48 16.37
CA PHE A 99 -12.48 -4.11 16.13
C PHE A 99 -13.38 -3.46 15.07
N SER A 100 -13.41 -2.14 15.02
CA SER A 100 -14.02 -1.41 13.91
C SER A 100 -13.10 -1.44 12.67
N ILE A 101 -13.68 -1.18 11.49
CA ILE A 101 -12.91 -0.98 10.25
C ILE A 101 -11.88 0.14 10.45
N GLU A 102 -12.26 1.26 11.12
CA GLU A 102 -11.35 2.38 11.33
C GLU A 102 -10.14 2.01 12.19
N GLU A 103 -10.33 1.30 13.29
CA GLU A 103 -9.22 0.84 14.14
C GLU A 103 -8.25 -0.07 13.37
N LEU A 104 -8.78 -0.96 12.53
CA LEU A 104 -7.94 -1.83 11.72
C LEU A 104 -7.25 -1.08 10.58
N ILE A 105 -7.84 -0.02 10.01
CA ILE A 105 -7.17 0.86 9.04
C ILE A 105 -5.98 1.54 9.71
N TYR A 106 -6.14 2.10 10.93
CA TYR A 106 -5.02 2.66 11.68
C TYR A 106 -3.92 1.62 11.94
N ALA A 107 -4.28 0.41 12.37
CA ALA A 107 -3.33 -0.67 12.60
C ALA A 107 -2.57 -1.04 11.30
N MET A 108 -3.28 -1.13 10.18
CA MET A 108 -2.70 -1.44 8.87
C MET A 108 -1.77 -0.34 8.37
N MET A 109 -2.18 0.92 8.48
CA MET A 109 -1.45 2.04 7.86
C MET A 109 -0.26 2.51 8.72
N ILE A 110 -0.42 2.61 10.04
CA ILE A 110 0.62 3.13 10.94
C ILE A 110 1.62 2.03 11.32
N GLN A 111 1.13 0.87 11.78
CA GLN A 111 1.98 -0.25 12.20
C GLN A 111 2.36 -1.17 11.03
N SER A 112 1.75 -0.97 9.86
CA SER A 112 1.90 -1.89 8.73
C SER A 112 1.45 -3.32 9.03
N ALA A 113 0.40 -3.48 9.85
CA ALA A 113 -0.08 -4.75 10.36
C ALA A 113 -0.68 -5.64 9.25
N ASN A 114 -0.12 -6.82 9.06
CA ASN A 114 -0.57 -7.78 8.03
C ASN A 114 -1.85 -8.51 8.44
N ASP A 115 -2.00 -8.82 9.73
CA ASP A 115 -3.20 -9.41 10.33
C ASP A 115 -4.40 -8.47 10.18
N ALA A 116 -4.22 -7.17 10.43
CA ALA A 116 -5.25 -6.15 10.19
C ALA A 116 -5.61 -6.04 8.70
N ALA A 117 -4.61 -6.00 7.80
CA ALA A 117 -4.86 -5.95 6.36
C ALA A 117 -5.66 -7.15 5.86
N HIS A 118 -5.37 -8.36 6.36
CA HIS A 118 -6.09 -9.57 6.01
C HIS A 118 -7.53 -9.55 6.52
N ALA A 119 -7.74 -9.17 7.79
CA ALA A 119 -9.07 -9.08 8.40
C ALA A 119 -9.95 -8.05 7.68
N LEU A 120 -9.39 -6.87 7.32
CA LEU A 120 -10.05 -5.86 6.52
C LEU A 120 -10.47 -6.39 5.15
N ALA A 121 -9.54 -7.02 4.42
CA ALA A 121 -9.78 -7.55 3.08
C ALA A 121 -10.90 -8.61 3.09
N ARG A 122 -10.84 -9.56 4.03
CA ARG A 122 -11.86 -10.59 4.21
C ARG A 122 -13.22 -9.98 4.53
N THR A 123 -13.27 -8.99 5.41
CA THR A 123 -14.54 -8.35 5.79
C THR A 123 -15.15 -7.58 4.62
N ALA A 124 -14.32 -6.87 3.86
CA ALA A 124 -14.77 -6.02 2.76
C ALA A 124 -15.25 -6.79 1.53
N ALA A 125 -14.77 -8.02 1.29
CA ALA A 125 -15.09 -8.77 0.08
C ALA A 125 -15.54 -10.23 0.34
N GLY A 126 -15.77 -10.61 1.61
CA GLY A 126 -16.12 -11.97 2.01
C GLY A 126 -14.91 -12.90 2.10
N THR A 127 -13.91 -12.75 1.23
CA THR A 127 -12.65 -13.50 1.25
C THR A 127 -11.46 -12.60 0.87
N SER A 128 -10.27 -12.94 1.34
CA SER A 128 -9.03 -12.28 0.93
C SER A 128 -8.78 -12.42 -0.59
N VAL A 129 -9.15 -13.54 -1.18
CA VAL A 129 -9.03 -13.78 -2.63
C VAL A 129 -9.93 -12.84 -3.42
N ALA A 130 -11.21 -12.73 -3.06
CA ALA A 130 -12.13 -11.80 -3.72
C ALA A 130 -11.68 -10.33 -3.57
N PHE A 131 -11.07 -9.98 -2.43
CA PHE A 131 -10.52 -8.65 -2.25
C PHE A 131 -9.32 -8.37 -3.18
N VAL A 132 -8.46 -9.35 -3.39
CA VAL A 132 -7.34 -9.24 -4.34
C VAL A 132 -7.83 -9.02 -5.78
N GLU A 133 -8.96 -9.59 -6.16
CA GLU A 133 -9.61 -9.31 -7.45
C GLU A 133 -10.00 -7.83 -7.57
N LEU A 134 -10.55 -7.24 -6.49
CA LEU A 134 -10.87 -5.80 -6.43
C LEU A 134 -9.60 -4.94 -6.53
N MET A 135 -8.51 -5.32 -5.84
CA MET A 135 -7.22 -4.63 -5.95
C MET A 135 -6.70 -4.63 -7.40
N ASN A 136 -6.75 -5.76 -8.08
CA ASN A 136 -6.33 -5.86 -9.47
C ASN A 136 -7.27 -5.12 -10.43
N ALA A 137 -8.56 -5.08 -10.16
CA ALA A 137 -9.51 -4.26 -10.91
C ALA A 137 -9.20 -2.76 -10.74
N LYS A 138 -8.92 -2.31 -9.51
CA LYS A 138 -8.52 -0.93 -9.22
C LYS A 138 -7.19 -0.57 -9.88
N ALA A 139 -6.20 -1.48 -9.88
CA ALA A 139 -4.92 -1.27 -10.57
C ALA A 139 -5.13 -1.03 -12.07
N ARG A 140 -5.97 -1.83 -12.73
CA ARG A 140 -6.34 -1.62 -14.14
C ARG A 140 -7.05 -0.28 -14.36
N ALA A 141 -8.00 0.08 -13.50
CA ALA A 141 -8.73 1.34 -13.60
C ALA A 141 -7.82 2.57 -13.45
N LEU A 142 -6.76 2.47 -12.64
CA LEU A 142 -5.75 3.52 -12.46
C LEU A 142 -4.64 3.49 -13.54
N GLY A 143 -4.66 2.53 -14.47
CA GLY A 143 -3.65 2.40 -15.53
C GLY A 143 -2.29 1.87 -15.03
N LEU A 144 -2.26 1.14 -13.91
CA LEU A 144 -1.03 0.56 -13.36
C LEU A 144 -0.65 -0.70 -14.18
N ALA A 145 0.00 -0.49 -15.32
CA ALA A 145 0.20 -1.51 -16.35
C ALA A 145 1.13 -2.67 -15.93
N HIS A 146 2.02 -2.42 -14.98
CA HIS A 146 3.02 -3.38 -14.49
C HIS A 146 2.77 -3.82 -13.06
N THR A 147 1.52 -3.65 -12.57
CA THR A 147 1.14 -3.96 -11.19
C THR A 147 0.19 -5.14 -11.14
N THR A 148 0.51 -6.12 -10.29
CA THR A 148 -0.34 -7.29 -10.01
C THR A 148 -0.29 -7.60 -8.53
N PHE A 149 -1.44 -7.76 -7.91
CA PHE A 149 -1.57 -8.14 -6.51
C PHE A 149 -1.96 -9.61 -6.35
N ARG A 150 -1.46 -10.24 -5.31
CA ARG A 150 -1.75 -11.61 -4.86
C ARG A 150 -2.19 -11.66 -3.42
N THR A 151 -1.84 -10.62 -2.65
CA THR A 151 -2.14 -10.51 -1.22
C THR A 151 -2.63 -9.10 -0.88
N PRO A 152 -3.39 -8.91 0.20
CA PRO A 152 -3.75 -7.56 0.69
C PRO A 152 -2.65 -6.90 1.53
N HIS A 153 -1.52 -7.56 1.77
CA HIS A 153 -0.51 -7.13 2.74
C HIS A 153 0.93 -7.11 2.22
N GLY A 154 1.22 -7.73 1.08
CA GLY A 154 2.55 -7.69 0.46
C GLY A 154 3.56 -8.70 1.01
N LEU A 155 3.13 -9.72 1.77
CA LEU A 155 4.03 -10.79 2.15
C LEU A 155 4.47 -11.60 0.92
N PRO A 156 5.74 -11.99 0.86
CA PRO A 156 6.21 -12.86 -0.21
C PRO A 156 5.54 -14.24 -0.13
N PRO A 157 5.39 -14.95 -1.25
CA PRO A 157 4.89 -16.32 -1.24
C PRO A 157 5.82 -17.23 -0.43
N ALA A 158 5.28 -18.34 0.10
CA ALA A 158 6.01 -19.26 0.99
C ALA A 158 7.31 -19.81 0.36
N ASN A 159 7.33 -19.99 -0.96
CA ASN A 159 8.52 -20.42 -1.72
C ASN A 159 9.50 -19.28 -2.03
N ARG A 160 9.20 -18.05 -1.62
CA ARG A 160 9.97 -16.82 -1.86
C ARG A 160 10.31 -16.51 -3.34
N ARG A 161 9.54 -17.06 -4.28
CA ARG A 161 9.67 -16.71 -5.69
C ARG A 161 9.00 -15.35 -5.94
N ALA A 162 9.78 -14.31 -6.14
CA ALA A 162 9.27 -12.94 -6.30
C ALA A 162 8.20 -12.82 -7.40
N ALA A 163 8.37 -13.53 -8.52
CA ALA A 163 7.41 -13.52 -9.62
C ALA A 163 6.02 -14.11 -9.28
N GLU A 164 5.89 -14.86 -8.19
CA GLU A 164 4.64 -15.42 -7.71
C GLU A 164 3.97 -14.56 -6.63
N GLY A 165 4.61 -13.47 -6.22
CA GLY A 165 4.11 -12.49 -5.25
C GLY A 165 3.45 -11.27 -5.89
N ASP A 166 3.23 -10.25 -5.07
CA ASP A 166 2.82 -8.94 -5.54
C ASP A 166 3.95 -8.30 -6.36
N LEU A 167 3.63 -7.68 -7.48
CA LEU A 167 4.58 -7.03 -8.38
C LEU A 167 4.10 -5.63 -8.75
N THR A 168 5.04 -4.71 -8.92
CA THR A 168 4.79 -3.34 -9.36
C THR A 168 6.03 -2.68 -9.92
N THR A 169 5.92 -1.41 -10.33
CA THR A 169 7.05 -0.54 -10.67
C THR A 169 7.00 0.74 -9.83
N PRO A 170 8.13 1.45 -9.64
CA PRO A 170 8.14 2.77 -9.01
C PRO A 170 7.15 3.73 -9.67
N ARG A 171 7.04 3.72 -11.01
CA ARG A 171 6.10 4.58 -11.75
C ARG A 171 4.65 4.29 -11.43
N ASP A 172 4.24 3.02 -11.42
CA ASP A 172 2.88 2.63 -11.06
C ASP A 172 2.55 3.06 -9.62
N TYR A 173 3.51 2.91 -8.70
CA TYR A 173 3.31 3.33 -7.30
C TYR A 173 3.28 4.85 -7.13
N ALA A 174 4.02 5.62 -7.92
CA ALA A 174 3.87 7.07 -7.93
C ALA A 174 2.45 7.47 -8.38
N THR A 175 1.91 6.78 -9.38
CA THR A 175 0.53 6.98 -9.86
C THR A 175 -0.49 6.64 -8.78
N LEU A 176 -0.35 5.49 -8.10
CA LEU A 176 -1.20 5.11 -6.98
C LEU A 176 -1.11 6.11 -5.81
N SER A 177 0.11 6.49 -5.44
CA SER A 177 0.33 7.43 -4.34
C SER A 177 -0.28 8.79 -4.63
N ARG A 178 -0.13 9.28 -5.86
CA ARG A 178 -0.75 10.53 -6.30
C ARG A 178 -2.28 10.45 -6.27
N TYR A 179 -2.87 9.34 -6.72
CA TYR A 179 -4.31 9.09 -6.59
C TYR A 179 -4.75 9.19 -5.14
N LEU A 180 -4.08 8.49 -4.24
CA LEU A 180 -4.42 8.48 -2.81
C LEU A 180 -4.36 9.87 -2.18
N LEU A 181 -3.31 10.63 -2.46
CA LEU A 181 -3.13 11.98 -1.91
C LEU A 181 -4.18 12.98 -2.40
N ARG A 182 -4.73 12.79 -3.60
CA ARG A 182 -5.64 13.75 -4.23
C ARG A 182 -7.11 13.39 -4.09
N GLU A 183 -7.41 12.11 -4.10
CA GLU A 183 -8.79 11.62 -4.23
C GLU A 183 -9.28 10.92 -2.96
N THR A 184 -8.43 10.82 -1.93
CA THR A 184 -8.79 10.15 -0.67
C THR A 184 -8.32 10.92 0.55
N ASP A 185 -8.75 10.48 1.72
CA ASP A 185 -8.32 10.99 3.02
C ASP A 185 -7.15 10.20 3.63
N VAL A 186 -6.30 9.58 2.79
CA VAL A 186 -5.18 8.72 3.24
C VAL A 186 -4.30 9.37 4.30
N THR A 187 -4.09 10.69 4.22
CA THR A 187 -3.28 11.46 5.17
C THR A 187 -3.84 11.49 6.59
N LYS A 188 -5.12 11.14 6.78
CA LYS A 188 -5.71 10.95 8.11
C LYS A 188 -5.09 9.74 8.84
N TYR A 189 -4.59 8.76 8.09
CA TYR A 189 -4.12 7.48 8.59
C TYR A 189 -2.60 7.29 8.46
N THR A 190 -1.84 8.38 8.28
CA THR A 190 -0.37 8.35 8.09
C THR A 190 0.35 9.23 9.10
#